data_b1ad2c2d8e31931ae328e4ee292bd78c
#
_entry.id   b1ad2c2d8e31931ae328e4ee292bd78c
#
_cell.length_a   1.000
_cell.length_b   1.000
_cell.length_c   1.000
_cell.angle_alpha   90.00
_cell.angle_beta   90.00
_cell.angle_gamma   90.00
#
_symmetry.space_group_name_H-M   'P 1'
#
loop_
_entity.id
_entity.type
_entity.pdbx_description
1 polymer ?
#
loop_
_entity_poly.entity_id
_entity_poly.type
_entity_poly.pdbx_seq_one_letter_code
_entity_poly.pdbx_strand_id
1 'polypeptide(L)'
;MMKKILLLLCLLTLAACAARKPVEGFDSDFDGDKSWAELQVQLPAYPKAENLLPFDAGPASNNLHYIDAPSIVVGEDGIVRYTLVIKSPAGAMNVSYEGMRCATDGVRESARLKILILKFQISEKRLYAIGRDDRTWVRARESKWEELEDISQHYAQRALSRYFFCPANVIVRNEKEAIQALKRGSHPRVIQ
;
A
#
# COMPACT_ATOMS: atom_id res chain seq x y z
N MET A 1 -64.77 12.18 39.06
CA MET A 1 -64.65 12.04 37.59
C MET A 1 -63.40 12.71 37.01
N MET A 2 -63.05 13.93 37.42
CA MET A 2 -61.84 14.67 36.89
C MET A 2 -60.50 13.96 37.03
N LYS A 3 -60.23 13.28 38.19
CA LYS A 3 -58.95 12.58 38.36
C LYS A 3 -58.73 11.42 37.39
N LYS A 4 -59.78 10.74 36.98
CA LYS A 4 -59.67 9.62 35.98
C LYS A 4 -59.44 10.14 34.59
N ILE A 5 -59.97 11.32 34.24
CA ILE A 5 -59.74 11.97 32.95
C ILE A 5 -58.31 12.48 32.84
N LEU A 6 -57.77 13.03 33.92
CA LEU A 6 -56.38 13.52 33.99
C LEU A 6 -55.35 12.37 33.82
N LEU A 7 -55.63 11.20 34.43
CA LEU A 7 -54.79 10.01 34.31
C LEU A 7 -54.82 9.44 32.87
N LEU A 8 -55.97 9.48 32.19
CA LEU A 8 -56.11 9.04 30.81
C LEU A 8 -55.34 9.95 29.83
N LEU A 9 -55.36 11.27 30.10
CA LEU A 9 -54.64 12.25 29.30
C LEU A 9 -53.11 12.09 29.44
N CYS A 10 -52.58 11.80 30.63
CA CYS A 10 -51.15 11.52 30.85
C CYS A 10 -50.69 10.22 30.17
N LEU A 11 -51.52 9.18 30.12
CA LEU A 11 -51.20 7.93 29.43
C LEU A 11 -51.13 8.08 27.90
N LEU A 12 -51.95 8.97 27.31
CA LEU A 12 -51.93 9.26 25.89
C LEU A 12 -50.71 10.04 25.43
N THR A 13 -50.12 10.87 26.31
CA THR A 13 -48.89 11.63 25.97
C THR A 13 -47.62 10.78 26.03
N LEU A 14 -47.62 9.71 26.79
CA LEU A 14 -46.49 8.77 26.85
C LEU A 14 -46.40 7.82 25.62
N ALA A 15 -47.51 7.59 24.91
CA ALA A 15 -47.53 6.76 23.71
C ALA A 15 -47.00 7.49 22.45
N ALA A 16 -46.92 8.80 22.47
CA ALA A 16 -46.47 9.61 21.31
C ALA A 16 -44.96 9.63 21.11
N CYS A 17 -44.16 9.15 22.10
CA CYS A 17 -42.68 9.12 21.99
C CYS A 17 -42.15 7.83 21.40
N ALA A 18 -42.97 6.82 21.11
CA ALA A 18 -42.51 5.50 20.68
C ALA A 18 -42.53 5.25 19.16
N ALA A 19 -42.90 6.23 18.35
CA ALA A 19 -43.00 6.06 16.91
C ALA A 19 -42.08 7.04 16.12
N ARG A 20 -40.82 7.20 16.56
CA ARG A 20 -39.79 7.66 15.65
C ARG A 20 -39.31 6.41 14.87
N LYS A 21 -39.75 6.28 13.62
CA LYS A 21 -39.08 5.43 12.65
C LYS A 21 -37.60 5.79 12.71
N PRO A 22 -36.66 4.81 12.73
CA PRO A 22 -35.28 5.10 12.49
C PRO A 22 -35.24 5.87 11.18
N VAL A 23 -34.65 7.06 11.17
CA VAL A 23 -34.27 7.73 9.94
C VAL A 23 -33.34 6.73 9.28
N GLU A 24 -33.77 6.14 8.15
CA GLU A 24 -32.88 5.39 7.29
C GLU A 24 -31.67 6.29 7.11
N GLY A 25 -30.52 5.81 7.61
CA GLY A 25 -29.29 6.56 7.56
C GLY A 25 -29.11 6.98 6.11
N PHE A 26 -28.81 8.24 5.90
CA PHE A 26 -28.25 8.72 4.66
C PHE A 26 -27.00 7.87 4.44
N ASP A 27 -27.12 6.83 3.58
CA ASP A 27 -25.99 6.12 3.02
C ASP A 27 -25.22 7.16 2.22
N SER A 28 -24.32 7.86 2.91
CA SER A 28 -23.28 8.59 2.22
C SER A 28 -22.41 7.55 1.54
N ASP A 29 -22.50 7.43 0.21
CA ASP A 29 -21.52 6.73 -0.63
C ASP A 29 -20.09 7.26 -0.41
N PHE A 30 -19.92 8.15 0.55
CA PHE A 30 -18.69 8.71 1.10
C PHE A 30 -18.25 8.10 2.43
N ASP A 31 -18.81 6.99 2.87
CA ASP A 31 -18.20 6.23 3.94
C ASP A 31 -16.84 5.69 3.47
N GLY A 32 -15.84 6.53 3.70
CA GLY A 32 -14.43 6.28 3.43
C GLY A 32 -13.81 5.14 4.24
N ASP A 33 -14.60 4.22 4.70
CA ASP A 33 -14.23 2.94 5.32
C ASP A 33 -14.52 1.74 4.40
N LYS A 34 -14.40 1.91 3.08
CA LYS A 34 -14.04 0.74 2.28
C LYS A 34 -12.70 0.28 2.81
N SER A 35 -12.73 -0.70 3.70
CA SER A 35 -11.54 -1.35 4.20
C SER A 35 -10.73 -1.74 2.97
N TRP A 36 -9.59 -1.06 2.79
CA TRP A 36 -8.68 -1.34 1.70
C TRP A 36 -8.36 -2.84 1.71
N ALA A 37 -8.81 -3.56 0.69
CA ALA A 37 -8.60 -5.00 0.56
C ALA A 37 -7.48 -5.24 -0.44
N GLU A 38 -6.38 -5.79 0.05
CA GLU A 38 -5.29 -6.23 -0.80
C GLU A 38 -5.73 -7.40 -1.67
N LEU A 39 -5.44 -7.32 -2.98
CA LEU A 39 -5.69 -8.40 -3.91
C LEU A 39 -4.87 -9.65 -3.52
N GLN A 40 -5.48 -10.83 -3.71
CA GLN A 40 -4.80 -12.08 -3.41
C GLN A 40 -3.53 -12.24 -4.26
N VAL A 41 -2.38 -12.38 -3.60
CA VAL A 41 -1.07 -12.41 -4.23
C VAL A 41 -0.78 -13.76 -4.86
N GLN A 42 -0.58 -13.76 -6.19
CA GLN A 42 -0.03 -14.90 -6.93
C GLN A 42 1.48 -14.73 -7.06
N LEU A 43 2.23 -15.80 -6.75
CA LEU A 43 3.68 -15.76 -6.89
C LEU A 43 4.05 -15.83 -8.38
N PRO A 44 4.98 -14.98 -8.85
CA PRO A 44 5.43 -15.00 -10.23
C PRO A 44 6.32 -16.22 -10.51
N ALA A 45 6.65 -16.43 -11.80
CA ALA A 45 7.73 -17.33 -12.15
C ALA A 45 9.05 -16.89 -11.50
N TYR A 46 9.94 -17.82 -11.20
CA TYR A 46 11.25 -17.48 -10.63
C TYR A 46 12.06 -16.62 -11.64
N PRO A 47 12.78 -15.56 -11.17
CA PRO A 47 13.44 -14.62 -12.08
C PRO A 47 14.51 -15.29 -12.93
N LYS A 48 14.61 -14.83 -14.19
CA LYS A 48 15.62 -15.28 -15.14
C LYS A 48 16.59 -14.14 -15.43
N ALA A 49 17.86 -14.47 -15.66
CA ALA A 49 18.92 -13.49 -15.84
C ALA A 49 18.64 -12.49 -16.99
N GLU A 50 18.04 -12.97 -18.08
CA GLU A 50 17.68 -12.15 -19.25
C GLU A 50 16.60 -11.09 -18.98
N ASN A 51 15.83 -11.26 -17.92
CA ASN A 51 14.74 -10.36 -17.57
C ASN A 51 15.12 -9.30 -16.53
N LEU A 52 16.33 -9.39 -15.98
CA LEU A 52 16.77 -8.53 -14.89
C LEU A 52 17.13 -7.13 -15.39
N LEU A 53 16.42 -6.13 -14.89
CA LEU A 53 16.69 -4.72 -15.12
C LEU A 53 17.50 -4.16 -13.93
N PRO A 54 18.73 -3.66 -14.16
CA PRO A 54 19.52 -3.07 -13.09
C PRO A 54 18.94 -1.72 -12.66
N PHE A 55 19.11 -1.38 -11.40
CA PHE A 55 18.84 -0.04 -10.88
C PHE A 55 19.86 0.35 -9.83
N ASP A 56 20.07 1.66 -9.69
CA ASP A 56 20.92 2.23 -8.65
C ASP A 56 20.13 2.39 -7.36
N ALA A 57 20.59 1.73 -6.31
CA ALA A 57 20.01 1.86 -4.96
C ALA A 57 20.75 2.90 -4.10
N GLY A 58 21.68 3.63 -4.68
CA GLY A 58 22.52 4.62 -4.00
C GLY A 58 23.74 4.02 -3.30
N PRO A 59 24.57 4.85 -2.66
CA PRO A 59 25.88 4.49 -2.12
C PRO A 59 25.84 3.64 -0.84
N ALA A 60 24.64 3.28 -0.35
CA ALA A 60 24.49 2.56 0.91
C ALA A 60 25.04 1.11 0.87
N SER A 61 25.31 0.57 -0.33
CA SER A 61 25.74 -0.80 -0.50
C SER A 61 26.51 -0.99 -1.81
N ASN A 62 27.48 -1.89 -1.79
CA ASN A 62 28.22 -2.34 -2.99
C ASN A 62 27.50 -3.48 -3.74
N ASN A 63 26.29 -3.86 -3.35
CA ASN A 63 25.53 -4.89 -4.01
C ASN A 63 24.97 -4.37 -5.34
N LEU A 64 24.76 -5.30 -6.28
CA LEU A 64 24.03 -5.03 -7.52
C LEU A 64 22.55 -5.34 -7.30
N HIS A 65 21.68 -4.42 -7.78
CA HIS A 65 20.26 -4.50 -7.56
C HIS A 65 19.53 -4.61 -8.90
N TYR A 66 18.56 -5.52 -8.97
CA TYR A 66 17.80 -5.79 -10.19
C TYR A 66 16.33 -6.00 -9.85
N ILE A 67 15.49 -5.65 -10.81
CA ILE A 67 14.07 -6.02 -10.83
C ILE A 67 13.83 -6.97 -11.99
N ASP A 68 13.14 -8.08 -11.74
CA ASP A 68 12.66 -8.98 -12.78
C ASP A 68 11.47 -8.36 -13.50
N ALA A 69 11.67 -7.91 -14.73
CA ALA A 69 10.67 -7.11 -15.45
C ALA A 69 9.30 -7.80 -15.60
N PRO A 70 9.20 -9.12 -15.92
CA PRO A 70 7.92 -9.80 -16.06
C PRO A 70 7.16 -9.97 -14.72
N SER A 71 7.85 -9.81 -13.59
CA SER A 71 7.23 -9.93 -12.26
C SER A 71 6.54 -8.66 -11.79
N ILE A 72 6.71 -7.55 -12.49
CA ILE A 72 6.09 -6.27 -12.14
C ILE A 72 4.60 -6.35 -12.41
N VAL A 73 3.80 -6.05 -11.38
CA VAL A 73 2.34 -5.91 -11.47
C VAL A 73 1.92 -4.64 -10.75
N VAL A 74 1.21 -3.77 -11.44
CA VAL A 74 0.58 -2.58 -10.85
C VAL A 74 -0.88 -2.91 -10.61
N GLY A 75 -1.22 -3.22 -9.35
CA GLY A 75 -2.55 -3.66 -8.98
C GLY A 75 -3.55 -2.51 -8.86
N GLU A 76 -4.83 -2.79 -9.11
CA GLU A 76 -5.94 -1.86 -8.86
C GLU A 76 -6.08 -1.51 -7.37
N ASP A 77 -5.49 -2.33 -6.50
CA ASP A 77 -5.37 -2.08 -5.07
C ASP A 77 -4.27 -1.05 -4.70
N GLY A 78 -3.66 -0.41 -5.70
CA GLY A 78 -2.64 0.63 -5.49
C GLY A 78 -1.30 0.09 -5.02
N ILE A 79 -1.02 -1.21 -5.25
CA ILE A 79 0.25 -1.83 -4.89
C ILE A 79 1.03 -2.16 -6.16
N VAL A 80 2.31 -1.78 -6.18
CA VAL A 80 3.29 -2.30 -7.15
C VAL A 80 3.93 -3.55 -6.58
N ARG A 81 3.72 -4.69 -7.20
CA ARG A 81 4.36 -5.96 -6.84
C ARG A 81 5.51 -6.25 -7.79
N TYR A 82 6.61 -6.78 -7.26
CA TYR A 82 7.83 -6.98 -8.06
C TYR A 82 8.75 -8.03 -7.40
N THR A 83 9.59 -8.65 -8.22
CA THR A 83 10.71 -9.47 -7.73
C THR A 83 11.98 -8.62 -7.69
N LEU A 84 12.53 -8.47 -6.49
CA LEU A 84 13.83 -7.84 -6.24
C LEU A 84 14.91 -8.92 -6.19
N VAL A 85 16.00 -8.71 -6.92
CA VAL A 85 17.19 -9.55 -6.89
C VAL A 85 18.37 -8.69 -6.45
N ILE A 86 18.99 -9.06 -5.34
CA ILE A 86 20.20 -8.40 -4.82
C ILE A 86 21.36 -9.37 -4.95
N LYS A 87 22.41 -8.97 -5.65
CA LYS A 87 23.61 -9.77 -5.84
C LYS A 87 24.79 -9.11 -5.14
N SER A 88 25.39 -9.83 -4.19
CA SER A 88 26.60 -9.37 -3.50
C SER A 88 27.82 -9.43 -4.39
N PRO A 89 28.89 -8.68 -4.08
CA PRO A 89 30.18 -8.79 -4.78
C PRO A 89 30.77 -10.21 -4.73
N ALA A 90 30.47 -10.97 -3.69
CA ALA A 90 30.89 -12.37 -3.53
C ALA A 90 30.02 -13.36 -4.34
N GLY A 91 29.00 -12.88 -5.08
CA GLY A 91 28.16 -13.70 -5.93
C GLY A 91 26.92 -14.29 -5.25
N ALA A 92 26.72 -14.12 -3.94
CA ALA A 92 25.49 -14.54 -3.28
C ALA A 92 24.29 -13.74 -3.78
N MET A 93 23.17 -14.43 -4.02
CA MET A 93 21.92 -13.81 -4.48
C MET A 93 20.84 -13.90 -3.41
N ASN A 94 20.20 -12.76 -3.14
CA ASN A 94 18.95 -12.70 -2.40
C ASN A 94 17.84 -12.36 -3.36
N VAL A 95 16.81 -13.20 -3.40
CA VAL A 95 15.63 -13.02 -4.24
C VAL A 95 14.42 -12.88 -3.35
N SER A 96 13.64 -11.82 -3.54
CA SER A 96 12.40 -11.58 -2.79
C SER A 96 11.27 -11.14 -3.72
N TYR A 97 10.05 -11.57 -3.42
CA TYR A 97 8.84 -11.03 -4.03
C TYR A 97 8.16 -10.11 -3.04
N GLU A 98 8.03 -8.86 -3.42
CA GLU A 98 7.64 -7.78 -2.54
C GLU A 98 6.48 -6.97 -3.14
N GLY A 99 5.76 -6.27 -2.26
CA GLY A 99 4.80 -5.23 -2.64
C GLY A 99 5.24 -3.89 -2.10
N MET A 100 4.95 -2.85 -2.86
CA MET A 100 5.18 -1.46 -2.49
C MET A 100 3.89 -0.67 -2.58
N ARG A 101 3.56 0.06 -1.52
CA ARG A 101 2.48 1.01 -1.46
C ARG A 101 3.07 2.41 -1.37
N CYS A 102 2.71 3.28 -2.32
CA CYS A 102 3.21 4.65 -2.33
C CYS A 102 2.61 5.45 -1.18
N ALA A 103 3.41 6.40 -0.66
CA ALA A 103 2.88 7.42 0.22
C ALA A 103 1.72 8.13 -0.49
N THR A 104 0.59 8.27 0.18
CA THR A 104 -0.51 9.07 -0.35
C THR A 104 -0.61 10.35 0.46
N ASP A 105 -0.69 11.49 -0.20
CA ASP A 105 -1.00 12.78 0.43
C ASP A 105 -2.47 12.77 0.89
N GLY A 106 -2.80 11.84 1.78
CA GLY A 106 -4.12 11.70 2.34
C GLY A 106 -4.33 12.67 3.48
N VAL A 107 -5.02 13.78 3.22
CA VAL A 107 -5.70 14.54 4.28
C VAL A 107 -6.81 13.66 4.82
N ARG A 108 -6.54 12.88 5.86
CA ARG A 108 -7.60 12.29 6.67
C ARG A 108 -8.18 13.41 7.52
N GLU A 109 -9.28 13.96 7.04
CA GLU A 109 -10.11 14.85 7.82
C GLU A 109 -10.79 14.02 8.93
N SER A 110 -10.15 13.97 10.09
CA SER A 110 -10.83 13.47 11.29
C SER A 110 -11.87 14.51 11.69
N ALA A 111 -13.13 14.22 11.43
CA ALA A 111 -14.29 15.10 11.68
C ALA A 111 -14.47 15.53 13.15
N ARG A 112 -13.62 15.12 14.09
CA ARG A 112 -13.70 15.44 15.53
C ARG A 112 -12.66 16.39 16.06
N LEU A 113 -11.56 16.63 15.35
CA LEU A 113 -10.56 17.62 15.75
C LEU A 113 -10.02 18.27 14.47
N LYS A 114 -10.22 19.59 14.32
CA LYS A 114 -9.57 20.43 13.29
C LYS A 114 -8.05 20.54 13.53
N ILE A 115 -7.40 19.44 13.85
CA ILE A 115 -5.96 19.35 13.88
C ILE A 115 -5.58 18.75 12.53
N LEU A 116 -5.02 19.58 11.66
CA LEU A 116 -4.38 19.19 10.43
C LEU A 116 -3.16 18.33 10.80
N ILE A 117 -3.39 17.05 11.08
CA ILE A 117 -2.31 16.09 11.18
C ILE A 117 -1.92 15.80 9.75
N LEU A 118 -0.99 16.58 9.23
CA LEU A 118 -0.18 16.19 8.08
C LEU A 118 0.63 14.95 8.50
N LYS A 119 -0.03 13.81 8.53
CA LYS A 119 0.68 12.54 8.57
C LYS A 119 1.27 12.41 7.18
N PHE A 120 2.53 12.78 7.01
CA PHE A 120 3.33 12.37 5.85
C PHE A 120 3.19 10.84 5.81
N GLN A 121 2.39 10.34 4.88
CA GLN A 121 2.30 8.92 4.69
C GLN A 121 3.58 8.51 3.98
N ILE A 122 4.39 7.77 4.68
CA ILE A 122 5.64 7.20 4.18
C ILE A 122 5.26 6.01 3.30
N SER A 123 6.00 5.82 2.20
CA SER A 123 5.85 4.61 1.39
C SER A 123 6.19 3.37 2.22
N GLU A 124 5.44 2.30 2.00
CA GLU A 124 5.58 1.05 2.75
C GLU A 124 5.91 -0.10 1.81
N LYS A 125 6.63 -1.08 2.32
CA LYS A 125 6.88 -2.35 1.64
C LYS A 125 6.27 -3.52 2.40
N ARG A 126 6.02 -4.62 1.69
CA ARG A 126 5.59 -5.90 2.24
C ARG A 126 6.33 -7.04 1.57
N LEU A 127 6.82 -7.99 2.35
CA LEU A 127 7.45 -9.20 1.84
C LEU A 127 6.40 -10.31 1.67
N TYR A 128 6.26 -10.87 0.48
CA TYR A 128 5.35 -11.99 0.20
C TYR A 128 6.06 -13.33 0.17
N ALA A 129 7.23 -13.40 -0.46
CA ALA A 129 7.99 -14.64 -0.57
C ALA A 129 9.50 -14.38 -0.73
N ILE A 130 10.27 -15.39 -0.37
CA ILE A 130 11.72 -15.44 -0.54
C ILE A 130 12.06 -16.56 -1.51
N GLY A 131 12.96 -16.28 -2.47
CA GLY A 131 13.48 -17.27 -3.40
C GLY A 131 14.55 -18.13 -2.74
N ARG A 132 14.58 -19.41 -3.09
CA ARG A 132 15.60 -20.36 -2.67
C ARG A 132 16.61 -20.63 -3.79
N ASP A 133 17.72 -21.26 -3.44
CA ASP A 133 18.77 -21.65 -4.37
C ASP A 133 18.30 -22.69 -5.41
N ASP A 134 17.30 -23.51 -5.06
CA ASP A 134 16.62 -24.45 -5.94
C ASP A 134 15.62 -23.81 -6.91
N ARG A 135 15.55 -22.47 -6.91
CA ARG A 135 14.64 -21.65 -7.72
C ARG A 135 13.16 -21.85 -7.37
N THR A 136 12.86 -22.19 -6.13
CA THR A 136 11.50 -22.25 -5.61
C THR A 136 11.19 -21.05 -4.70
N TRP A 137 9.91 -20.77 -4.49
CA TRP A 137 9.44 -19.73 -3.60
C TRP A 137 9.02 -20.30 -2.24
N VAL A 138 9.41 -19.60 -1.18
CA VAL A 138 8.88 -19.83 0.17
C VAL A 138 8.10 -18.58 0.60
N ARG A 139 6.83 -18.76 0.93
CA ARG A 139 6.01 -17.66 1.45
C ARG A 139 6.56 -17.15 2.77
N ALA A 140 6.58 -15.82 2.93
CA ALA A 140 6.96 -15.20 4.19
C ALA A 140 6.00 -15.62 5.30
N ARG A 141 6.54 -16.04 6.45
CA ARG A 141 5.73 -16.44 7.62
C ARG A 141 5.00 -15.27 8.23
N GLU A 142 5.69 -14.13 8.32
CA GLU A 142 5.14 -12.86 8.76
C GLU A 142 5.26 -11.86 7.62
N SER A 143 4.12 -11.42 7.11
CA SER A 143 4.05 -10.48 6.01
C SER A 143 3.29 -9.25 6.50
N LYS A 144 4.01 -8.28 7.03
CA LYS A 144 3.47 -7.00 7.51
C LYS A 144 3.90 -5.87 6.57
N TRP A 145 3.13 -4.79 6.55
CA TRP A 145 3.57 -3.55 5.93
C TRP A 145 4.57 -2.86 6.83
N GLU A 146 5.71 -2.47 6.27
CA GLU A 146 6.82 -1.83 6.96
C GLU A 146 7.15 -0.50 6.29
N GLU A 147 7.23 0.56 7.08
CA GLU A 147 7.60 1.90 6.60
C GLU A 147 9.05 1.90 6.10
N LEU A 148 9.25 2.52 4.92
CA LEU A 148 10.56 2.47 4.27
C LEU A 148 11.60 3.39 4.91
N GLU A 149 11.17 4.48 5.59
CA GLU A 149 12.10 5.47 6.10
C GLU A 149 12.69 5.13 7.47
N ASP A 150 12.00 4.32 8.26
CA ASP A 150 12.42 3.99 9.61
C ASP A 150 13.53 2.93 9.68
N ILE A 151 13.74 2.17 8.60
CA ILE A 151 14.69 1.05 8.59
C ILE A 151 15.78 1.30 7.56
N SER A 152 17.02 1.48 8.05
CA SER A 152 18.20 1.71 7.19
C SER A 152 18.47 0.57 6.20
N GLN A 153 17.99 -0.64 6.50
CA GLN A 153 18.14 -1.81 5.63
C GLN A 153 17.28 -1.78 4.37
N HIS A 154 16.26 -0.91 4.32
CA HIS A 154 15.36 -0.80 3.16
C HIS A 154 15.84 0.21 2.10
N TYR A 155 17.16 0.42 1.99
CA TYR A 155 17.72 1.41 1.06
C TYR A 155 17.33 1.14 -0.42
N ALA A 156 17.32 -0.14 -0.84
CA ALA A 156 16.93 -0.52 -2.19
C ALA A 156 15.44 -0.21 -2.47
N GLN A 157 14.56 -0.55 -1.52
CA GLN A 157 13.13 -0.26 -1.64
C GLN A 157 12.84 1.25 -1.57
N ARG A 158 13.60 2.02 -0.78
CA ARG A 158 13.50 3.49 -0.78
C ARG A 158 13.88 4.08 -2.14
N ALA A 159 14.95 3.57 -2.75
CA ALA A 159 15.34 4.00 -4.10
C ALA A 159 14.24 3.66 -5.12
N LEU A 160 13.69 2.44 -5.08
CA LEU A 160 12.57 2.02 -5.93
C LEU A 160 11.33 2.92 -5.73
N SER A 161 10.97 3.22 -4.49
CA SER A 161 9.87 4.12 -4.19
C SER A 161 10.12 5.50 -4.79
N ARG A 162 11.24 6.14 -4.42
CA ARG A 162 11.51 7.54 -4.76
C ARG A 162 11.70 7.77 -6.24
N TYR A 163 12.44 6.89 -6.92
CA TYR A 163 12.92 7.15 -8.27
C TYR A 163 12.20 6.37 -9.37
N PHE A 164 11.44 5.31 -9.03
CA PHE A 164 10.91 4.39 -10.03
C PHE A 164 9.40 4.13 -9.92
N PHE A 165 8.90 3.70 -8.76
CA PHE A 165 7.53 3.23 -8.61
C PHE A 165 6.56 4.24 -8.02
N CYS A 166 7.07 5.16 -7.17
CA CYS A 166 6.28 6.20 -6.50
C CYS A 166 6.86 7.62 -6.72
N PRO A 167 7.24 8.00 -7.96
CA PRO A 167 7.84 9.31 -8.21
C PRO A 167 6.87 10.43 -7.81
N ALA A 168 7.35 11.39 -7.01
CA ALA A 168 6.54 12.46 -6.41
C ALA A 168 5.32 11.94 -5.62
N ASN A 169 5.50 10.83 -4.88
CA ASN A 169 4.49 10.13 -4.10
C ASN A 169 3.28 9.60 -4.90
N VAL A 170 3.38 9.56 -6.22
CA VAL A 170 2.32 9.06 -7.10
C VAL A 170 2.73 7.73 -7.70
N ILE A 171 1.90 6.71 -7.51
CA ILE A 171 2.12 5.38 -8.09
C ILE A 171 2.24 5.47 -9.63
N VAL A 172 3.11 4.65 -10.21
CA VAL A 172 3.15 4.45 -11.67
C VAL A 172 1.83 3.87 -12.17
N ARG A 173 1.39 4.25 -13.36
CA ARG A 173 0.07 3.90 -13.89
C ARG A 173 -0.05 2.45 -14.35
N ASN A 174 1.06 1.85 -14.77
CA ASN A 174 1.12 0.48 -15.28
C ASN A 174 2.54 -0.05 -15.31
N GLU A 175 2.68 -1.33 -15.61
CA GLU A 175 3.96 -2.05 -15.68
C GLU A 175 4.91 -1.46 -16.72
N LYS A 176 4.39 -1.01 -17.88
CA LYS A 176 5.20 -0.39 -18.93
C LYS A 176 5.89 0.87 -18.46
N GLU A 177 5.19 1.72 -17.69
CA GLU A 177 5.75 2.94 -17.11
C GLU A 177 6.86 2.60 -16.11
N ALA A 178 6.64 1.61 -15.23
CA ALA A 178 7.64 1.13 -14.28
C ALA A 178 8.90 0.59 -14.98
N ILE A 179 8.73 -0.26 -16.00
CA ILE A 179 9.82 -0.81 -16.79
C ILE A 179 10.60 0.29 -17.53
N GLN A 180 9.91 1.29 -18.09
CA GLN A 180 10.56 2.42 -18.74
C GLN A 180 11.36 3.27 -17.77
N ALA A 181 10.86 3.49 -16.54
CA ALA A 181 11.60 4.18 -15.50
C ALA A 181 12.89 3.45 -15.14
N LEU A 182 12.83 2.12 -14.96
CA LEU A 182 14.01 1.29 -14.70
C LEU A 182 15.03 1.35 -15.85
N LYS A 183 14.59 1.23 -17.10
CA LYS A 183 15.47 1.30 -18.29
C LYS A 183 16.14 2.67 -18.48
N ARG A 184 15.51 3.75 -18.00
CA ARG A 184 16.06 5.13 -18.06
C ARG A 184 16.96 5.47 -16.88
N GLY A 185 16.98 4.66 -15.82
CA GLY A 185 17.67 4.95 -14.57
C GLY A 185 16.87 5.81 -13.60
N SER A 186 15.76 6.40 -14.02
CA SER A 186 14.79 7.10 -13.15
C SER A 186 13.49 7.39 -13.87
N HIS A 187 12.45 7.70 -13.10
CA HIS A 187 11.16 8.13 -13.65
C HIS A 187 11.19 9.63 -14.02
N PRO A 188 10.59 10.07 -15.15
CA PRO A 188 10.60 11.48 -15.57
C PRO A 188 9.95 12.47 -14.58
N ARG A 189 9.06 11.99 -13.70
CA ARG A 189 8.45 12.82 -12.64
C ARG A 189 9.37 13.10 -11.45
N VAL A 190 10.53 12.48 -11.39
CA VAL A 190 11.53 12.77 -10.35
C VAL A 190 12.15 14.12 -10.68
N ILE A 191 11.87 15.12 -9.86
CA ILE A 191 12.51 16.44 -9.96
C ILE A 191 13.94 16.27 -9.43
N GLN A 192 14.92 16.52 -10.30
CA GLN A 192 16.35 16.54 -9.93
C GLN A 192 16.68 17.82 -9.20
#